data_520ed4af11f9ed88522dbc68f75b09fe
#
_entry.id   520ed4af11f9ed88522dbc68f75b09fe
#
_cell.length_a   1.000
_cell.length_b   1.000
_cell.length_c   1.000
_cell.angle_alpha   90.00
_cell.angle_beta   90.00
_cell.angle_gamma   90.00
#
_symmetry.space_group_name_H-M   'P 1'
#
loop_
_entity.id
_entity.type
_entity.pdbx_description
1 polymer ?
#
loop_
_entity_poly.entity_id
_entity_poly.type
_entity_poly.pdbx_seq_one_letter_code
_entity_poly.pdbx_strand_id
1 'polypeptide(L)'
;MDQPLIDDQTFQDLQNTAGADFVDELVETFAEEAPALVAELRSSLSEGAAEDFRRAAHSLKSNGHTFGALRLAEQARVLELGGFPVDVAAVDAIAAELELAIAALRELARG
;
A
#
# COMPACT_ATOMS: atom_id res chain seq x y z
N MET A 1 -5.76 -19.54 6.68
CA MET A 1 -4.95 -19.47 5.46
C MET A 1 -4.53 -18.03 5.22
N ASP A 2 -3.26 -17.84 4.92
CA ASP A 2 -2.75 -16.51 4.70
C ASP A 2 -3.12 -16.01 3.32
N GLN A 3 -3.46 -14.74 3.24
CA GLN A 3 -3.66 -14.09 1.96
C GLN A 3 -2.31 -13.96 1.25
N PRO A 4 -2.25 -14.12 -0.07
CA PRO A 4 -1.03 -13.81 -0.82
C PRO A 4 -0.70 -12.33 -0.71
N LEU A 5 0.56 -11.98 -0.96
CA LEU A 5 0.98 -10.58 -0.99
C LEU A 5 0.20 -9.79 -2.03
N ILE A 6 0.00 -10.38 -3.21
CA ILE A 6 -0.75 -9.77 -4.30
C ILE A 6 -1.81 -10.77 -4.77
N ASP A 7 -3.03 -10.30 -4.94
CA ASP A 7 -4.08 -11.11 -5.55
C ASP A 7 -3.86 -11.14 -7.07
N ASP A 8 -3.44 -12.30 -7.57
CA ASP A 8 -3.07 -12.46 -8.98
C ASP A 8 -4.20 -12.06 -9.93
N GLN A 9 -5.43 -12.41 -9.59
CA GLN A 9 -6.58 -12.11 -10.46
C GLN A 9 -6.77 -10.60 -10.59
N THR A 10 -6.67 -9.87 -9.48
CA THR A 10 -6.80 -8.42 -9.49
C THR A 10 -5.71 -7.79 -10.37
N PHE A 11 -4.48 -8.26 -10.23
CA PHE A 11 -3.36 -7.75 -11.02
C PHE A 11 -3.53 -8.05 -12.51
N GLN A 12 -3.96 -9.28 -12.85
CA GLN A 12 -4.25 -9.64 -14.24
C GLN A 12 -5.37 -8.80 -14.83
N ASP A 13 -6.42 -8.56 -14.07
CA ASP A 13 -7.54 -7.72 -14.53
C ASP A 13 -7.06 -6.30 -14.81
N LEU A 14 -6.17 -5.77 -13.97
CA LEU A 14 -5.59 -4.46 -14.18
C LEU A 14 -4.78 -4.43 -15.48
N GLN A 15 -3.94 -5.45 -15.72
CA GLN A 15 -3.16 -5.56 -16.96
C GLN A 15 -4.06 -5.66 -18.18
N ASN A 16 -5.14 -6.43 -18.09
CA ASN A 16 -6.09 -6.61 -19.19
C ASN A 16 -6.83 -5.32 -19.51
N THR A 17 -7.14 -4.52 -18.50
CA THR A 17 -7.89 -3.28 -18.68
C THR A 17 -7.01 -2.12 -19.13
N ALA A 18 -5.82 -1.97 -18.55
CA ALA A 18 -4.95 -0.81 -18.74
C ALA A 18 -3.77 -1.08 -19.68
N GLY A 19 -3.44 -2.36 -19.91
CA GLY A 19 -2.26 -2.75 -20.70
C GLY A 19 -1.07 -3.03 -19.81
N ALA A 20 -0.31 -4.09 -20.13
CA ALA A 20 0.82 -4.53 -19.33
C ALA A 20 1.91 -3.47 -19.19
N ASP A 21 2.21 -2.76 -20.30
CA ASP A 21 3.25 -1.72 -20.29
C ASP A 21 2.87 -0.56 -19.36
N PHE A 22 1.61 -0.17 -19.41
CA PHE A 22 1.11 0.91 -18.53
C PHE A 22 1.14 0.48 -17.07
N VAL A 23 0.78 -0.79 -16.78
CA VAL A 23 0.82 -1.31 -15.42
C VAL A 23 2.25 -1.34 -14.90
N ASP A 24 3.25 -1.67 -15.74
CA ASP A 24 4.66 -1.59 -15.35
C ASP A 24 5.01 -0.18 -14.86
N GLU A 25 4.56 0.84 -15.57
CA GLU A 25 4.81 2.23 -15.19
C GLU A 25 4.09 2.58 -13.88
N LEU A 26 2.86 2.09 -13.71
CA LEU A 26 2.10 2.32 -12.48
C LEU A 26 2.80 1.68 -11.28
N VAL A 27 3.34 0.47 -11.44
CA VAL A 27 4.07 -0.22 -10.37
C VAL A 27 5.29 0.60 -9.97
N GLU A 28 6.07 1.11 -10.93
CA GLU A 28 7.25 1.89 -10.61
C GLU A 28 6.88 3.22 -9.95
N THR A 29 5.81 3.87 -10.40
CA THR A 29 5.32 5.09 -9.76
C THR A 29 4.90 4.82 -8.31
N PHE A 30 4.18 3.73 -8.09
CA PHE A 30 3.80 3.32 -6.73
C PHE A 30 5.04 3.06 -5.88
N ALA A 31 6.04 2.35 -6.42
CA ALA A 31 7.27 2.05 -5.71
C ALA A 31 8.04 3.31 -5.30
N GLU A 32 7.96 4.35 -6.13
CA GLU A 32 8.63 5.63 -5.85
C GLU A 32 7.85 6.49 -4.86
N GLU A 33 6.52 6.50 -4.94
CA GLU A 33 5.68 7.40 -4.16
C GLU A 33 5.22 6.85 -2.83
N ALA A 34 4.97 5.55 -2.74
CA ALA A 34 4.40 4.96 -1.52
C ALA A 34 5.29 5.10 -0.28
N PRO A 35 6.64 5.02 -0.39
CA PRO A 35 7.46 5.27 0.80
C PRO A 35 7.23 6.65 1.43
N ALA A 36 6.90 7.66 0.62
CA ALA A 36 6.58 8.98 1.15
C ALA A 36 5.30 8.97 1.98
N LEU A 37 4.35 8.09 1.64
CA LEU A 37 3.12 7.94 2.44
C LEU A 37 3.43 7.33 3.81
N VAL A 38 4.37 6.37 3.87
CA VAL A 38 4.81 5.82 5.15
C VAL A 38 5.53 6.90 5.97
N ALA A 39 6.37 7.71 5.33
CA ALA A 39 7.03 8.82 6.01
C ALA A 39 6.01 9.80 6.58
N GLU A 40 4.93 10.04 5.85
CA GLU A 40 3.84 10.91 6.32
C GLU A 40 3.09 10.28 7.50
N LEU A 41 2.87 8.96 7.49
CA LEU A 41 2.30 8.28 8.65
C LEU A 41 3.17 8.51 9.88
N ARG A 42 4.48 8.39 9.74
CA ARG A 42 5.41 8.57 10.87
C ARG A 42 5.40 10.00 11.39
N SER A 43 5.49 10.98 10.50
CA SER A 43 5.52 12.38 10.91
C SER A 43 4.19 12.82 11.51
N SER A 44 3.07 12.42 10.91
CA SER A 44 1.73 12.72 11.42
C SER A 44 1.52 12.14 12.81
N LEU A 45 1.97 10.90 13.01
CA LEU A 45 1.88 10.25 14.33
C LEU A 45 2.69 11.01 15.36
N SER A 46 3.91 11.39 15.01
CA SER A 46 4.79 12.15 15.89
C SER A 46 4.21 13.52 16.25
N GLU A 47 3.55 14.17 15.28
CA GLU A 47 3.01 15.51 15.47
C GLU A 47 1.60 15.56 16.03
N GLY A 48 0.95 14.40 16.17
CA GLY A 48 -0.43 14.33 16.63
C GLY A 48 -1.43 14.80 15.58
N ALA A 49 -1.05 14.75 14.29
CA ALA A 49 -1.87 15.22 13.18
C ALA A 49 -2.76 14.10 12.64
N ALA A 50 -3.88 13.86 13.33
CA ALA A 50 -4.78 12.74 13.04
C ALA A 50 -5.34 12.76 11.61
N GLU A 51 -5.70 13.94 11.11
CA GLU A 51 -6.26 14.07 9.76
C GLU A 51 -5.25 13.70 8.69
N ASP A 52 -4.01 14.17 8.83
CA ASP A 52 -2.93 13.86 7.88
C ASP A 52 -2.61 12.37 7.93
N PHE A 53 -2.62 11.79 9.12
CA PHE A 53 -2.39 10.36 9.31
C PHE A 53 -3.45 9.53 8.55
N ARG A 54 -4.72 9.88 8.74
CA ARG A 54 -5.82 9.17 8.07
C ARG A 54 -5.76 9.31 6.56
N ARG A 55 -5.38 10.48 6.07
CA ARG A 55 -5.26 10.73 4.62
C ARG A 55 -4.16 9.86 4.00
N ALA A 56 -3.01 9.78 4.65
CA ALA A 56 -1.91 8.93 4.17
C ALA A 56 -2.32 7.45 4.17
N ALA A 57 -2.99 7.01 5.24
CA ALA A 57 -3.49 5.63 5.33
C ALA A 57 -4.52 5.35 4.23
N HIS A 58 -5.43 6.29 3.97
CA HIS A 58 -6.42 6.15 2.91
C HIS A 58 -5.76 5.98 1.54
N SER A 59 -4.72 6.77 1.26
CA SER A 59 -3.99 6.66 -0.01
C SER A 59 -3.32 5.31 -0.17
N LEU A 60 -2.70 4.79 0.89
CA LEU A 60 -2.11 3.45 0.86
C LEU A 60 -3.17 2.38 0.64
N LYS A 61 -4.33 2.51 1.27
CA LYS A 61 -5.45 1.58 1.08
C LYS A 61 -5.90 1.56 -0.38
N SER A 62 -6.12 2.74 -0.97
CA SER A 62 -6.56 2.86 -2.36
C SER A 62 -5.54 2.25 -3.33
N ASN A 63 -4.26 2.56 -3.13
CA ASN A 63 -3.20 2.00 -3.97
C ASN A 63 -3.12 0.47 -3.80
N GLY A 64 -3.26 -0.01 -2.58
CA GLY A 64 -3.26 -1.45 -2.31
C GLY A 64 -4.36 -2.17 -3.09
N HIS A 65 -5.57 -1.63 -3.06
CA HIS A 65 -6.70 -2.22 -3.79
C HIS A 65 -6.46 -2.20 -5.31
N THR A 66 -5.91 -1.10 -5.83
CA THR A 66 -5.66 -0.97 -7.27
C THR A 66 -4.79 -2.11 -7.80
N PHE A 67 -3.74 -2.46 -7.06
CA PHE A 67 -2.78 -3.47 -7.49
C PHE A 67 -3.07 -4.88 -6.98
N GLY A 68 -4.11 -5.05 -6.17
CA GLY A 68 -4.39 -6.34 -5.57
C GLY A 68 -3.53 -6.66 -4.36
N ALA A 69 -2.86 -5.65 -3.79
CA ALA A 69 -2.09 -5.81 -2.55
C ALA A 69 -3.05 -5.75 -1.36
N LEU A 70 -3.86 -6.80 -1.21
CA LEU A 70 -5.01 -6.78 -0.29
C LEU A 70 -4.59 -6.79 1.17
N ARG A 71 -3.47 -7.43 1.50
CA ARG A 71 -2.94 -7.39 2.88
C ARG A 71 -2.52 -5.98 3.26
N LEU A 72 -1.83 -5.29 2.34
CA LEU A 72 -1.42 -3.91 2.55
C LEU A 72 -2.66 -3.01 2.70
N ALA A 73 -3.65 -3.20 1.82
CA ALA A 73 -4.89 -2.43 1.86
C ALA A 73 -5.62 -2.63 3.19
N GLU A 74 -5.66 -3.86 3.71
CA GLU A 74 -6.33 -4.15 4.97
C GLU A 74 -5.61 -3.50 6.14
N GLN A 75 -4.29 -3.54 6.17
CA GLN A 75 -3.52 -2.87 7.21
C GLN A 75 -3.74 -1.35 7.17
N ALA A 76 -3.76 -0.79 5.96
CA ALA A 76 -4.02 0.64 5.78
C ALA A 76 -5.44 1.00 6.25
N ARG A 77 -6.43 0.16 5.96
CA ARG A 77 -7.81 0.37 6.41
C ARG A 77 -7.89 0.42 7.93
N VAL A 78 -7.20 -0.48 8.60
CA VAL A 78 -7.17 -0.50 10.07
C VAL A 78 -6.59 0.80 10.62
N LEU A 79 -5.51 1.31 10.00
CA LEU A 79 -4.91 2.58 10.41
C LEU A 79 -5.86 3.76 10.14
N GLU A 80 -6.55 3.73 9.01
CA GLU A 80 -7.48 4.81 8.64
C GLU A 80 -8.67 4.89 9.57
N LEU A 81 -9.28 3.74 9.87
CA LEU A 81 -10.56 3.67 10.59
C LEU A 81 -10.42 3.43 12.08
N GLY A 82 -9.23 3.05 12.53
CA GLY A 82 -8.96 2.81 13.94
C GLY A 82 -8.79 4.11 14.71
N GLY A 83 -8.64 3.99 16.00
CA GLY A 83 -8.42 5.13 16.88
C GLY A 83 -7.03 5.73 16.70
N PHE A 84 -6.92 7.05 16.80
CA PHE A 84 -5.65 7.75 16.78
C PHE A 84 -5.33 8.25 18.20
N PRO A 85 -4.10 8.16 18.69
CA PRO A 85 -2.92 7.66 18.00
C PRO A 85 -2.85 6.13 17.98
N VAL A 86 -1.99 5.61 17.09
CA VAL A 86 -1.71 4.17 17.02
C VAL A 86 -0.32 3.90 17.60
N ASP A 87 -0.03 2.62 17.86
CA ASP A 87 1.32 2.19 18.25
C ASP A 87 2.26 2.35 17.07
N VAL A 88 3.48 2.81 17.32
CA VAL A 88 4.53 2.92 16.28
C VAL A 88 4.74 1.57 15.59
N ALA A 89 4.61 0.46 16.32
CA ALA A 89 4.74 -0.88 15.76
C ALA A 89 3.76 -1.13 14.61
N ALA A 90 2.57 -0.51 14.63
CA ALA A 90 1.61 -0.65 13.55
C ALA A 90 2.11 0.03 12.26
N VAL A 91 2.80 1.16 12.39
CA VAL A 91 3.40 1.84 11.25
C VAL A 91 4.60 1.04 10.73
N ASP A 92 5.41 0.50 11.62
CA ASP A 92 6.53 -0.37 11.23
C ASP A 92 6.04 -1.60 10.46
N ALA A 93 4.93 -2.18 10.89
CA ALA A 93 4.34 -3.34 10.24
C ALA A 93 3.88 -3.02 8.82
N ILE A 94 3.21 -1.89 8.61
CA ILE A 94 2.75 -1.52 7.27
C ILE A 94 3.93 -1.13 6.37
N ALA A 95 4.98 -0.53 6.94
CA ALA A 95 6.20 -0.23 6.18
C ALA A 95 6.83 -1.51 5.63
N ALA A 96 6.93 -2.55 6.46
CA ALA A 96 7.47 -3.84 6.05
C ALA A 96 6.58 -4.51 4.99
N GLU A 97 5.27 -4.46 5.18
CA GLU A 97 4.31 -5.02 4.22
C GLU A 97 4.41 -4.31 2.87
N LEU A 98 4.58 -3.00 2.88
CA LEU A 98 4.74 -2.21 1.66
C LEU A 98 5.96 -2.67 0.86
N GLU A 99 7.10 -2.89 1.52
CA GLU A 99 8.30 -3.36 0.85
C GLU A 99 8.09 -4.71 0.18
N LEU A 100 7.43 -5.63 0.88
CA LEU A 100 7.10 -6.94 0.33
C LEU A 100 6.15 -6.83 -0.86
N ALA A 101 5.14 -5.96 -0.76
CA ALA A 101 4.18 -5.76 -1.83
C ALA A 101 4.85 -5.18 -3.08
N ILE A 102 5.73 -4.19 -2.92
CA ILE A 102 6.46 -3.60 -4.05
C ILE A 102 7.31 -4.67 -4.75
N ALA A 103 8.04 -5.47 -3.99
CA ALA A 103 8.87 -6.53 -4.56
C ALA A 103 8.02 -7.54 -5.34
N ALA A 104 6.87 -7.95 -4.77
CA ALA A 104 5.97 -8.88 -5.42
C ALA A 104 5.37 -8.31 -6.70
N LEU A 105 4.98 -7.02 -6.68
CA LEU A 105 4.45 -6.36 -7.86
C LEU A 105 5.47 -6.28 -9.00
N ARG A 106 6.72 -5.98 -8.66
CA ARG A 106 7.79 -5.93 -9.65
C ARG A 106 8.04 -7.29 -10.28
N GLU A 107 7.95 -8.36 -9.49
CA GLU A 107 8.08 -9.73 -10.02
C GLU A 107 6.94 -10.06 -10.99
N LEU A 108 5.71 -9.74 -10.62
CA LEU A 108 4.55 -9.99 -11.47
C LEU A 108 4.62 -9.17 -12.77
N ALA A 109 5.09 -7.94 -12.68
CA ALA A 109 5.21 -7.06 -13.85
C ALA A 109 6.26 -7.56 -14.84
N ARG A 110 7.30 -8.23 -14.37
CA ARG A 110 8.33 -8.81 -15.24
C ARG A 110 7.86 -10.08 -15.95
N GLY A 111 7.02 -10.82 -15.28
CA GLY A 111 6.52 -12.09 -15.76
C GLY A 111 5.45 -11.95 -16.78
#